data_8f6a3c50bd486d758776bef25d6c66a0
#
_entry.id   8f6a3c50bd486d758776bef25d6c66a0
#
_cell.length_a   1.000
_cell.length_b   1.000
_cell.length_c   1.000
_cell.angle_alpha   90.00
_cell.angle_beta   90.00
_cell.angle_gamma   90.00
#
_symmetry.space_group_name_H-M   'P 1'
#
loop_
_entity.id
_entity.type
_entity.pdbx_description
1 polymer ?
#
loop_
_entity_poly.entity_id
_entity_poly.type
_entity_poly.pdbx_seq_one_letter_code
_entity_poly.pdbx_strand_id
1 'polypeptide(L)'
;RPNPFNGGVFFIHAQDFKQAYSFFDDFILLDNLPLFTGYHYKNSDPLIPHAAYWAMYCGYKIQDATLILKHKEWAEKDSSMLNFVKQYEAEAYLLQEDTIKYVHALKDGFSQYPNFGYFFPRLIEYYDKIGANDSALIVADSALKVDSTNVLFRFAKSTALLNLGKYNQSIAICKQLIKEREDFADAYYNIGVAYFNQAIELDKNWQRSSVKRNSIVAYYEKALPYIEKYKELMPDSKKKWLAPLYTIYLNLNMGKEFDIIDRIRNGK
;
A
#
# COMPACT_ATOMS: atom_id res chain seq x y z
N ARG A 1 40.94 -17.10 12.07
CA ARG A 1 40.09 -17.08 10.88
C ARG A 1 39.92 -15.63 10.49
N PRO A 2 40.45 -15.15 9.33
CA PRO A 2 39.95 -13.89 8.82
C PRO A 2 38.43 -14.04 8.72
N ASN A 3 37.71 -13.15 9.36
CA ASN A 3 36.26 -13.31 9.41
C ASN A 3 35.61 -12.41 8.34
N PRO A 4 35.36 -12.93 7.12
CA PRO A 4 34.74 -12.18 6.05
C PRO A 4 33.40 -11.58 6.50
N PHE A 5 32.69 -12.23 7.41
CA PHE A 5 31.46 -11.70 7.98
C PHE A 5 31.67 -10.31 8.62
N ASN A 6 32.71 -10.14 9.44
CA ASN A 6 33.04 -8.83 10.02
C ASN A 6 33.44 -7.78 8.98
N GLY A 7 34.11 -8.23 7.90
CA GLY A 7 34.39 -7.37 6.74
C GLY A 7 33.10 -6.86 6.08
N GLY A 8 32.13 -7.77 5.86
CA GLY A 8 30.80 -7.41 5.37
C GLY A 8 30.09 -6.38 6.25
N VAL A 9 30.10 -6.60 7.57
CA VAL A 9 29.52 -5.67 8.54
C VAL A 9 30.20 -4.29 8.50
N PHE A 10 31.53 -4.25 8.39
CA PHE A 10 32.28 -3.00 8.26
C PHE A 10 31.82 -2.19 7.04
N PHE A 11 31.68 -2.86 5.88
CA PHE A 11 31.24 -2.16 4.65
C PHE A 11 29.75 -1.79 4.66
N ILE A 12 28.90 -2.52 5.42
CA ILE A 12 27.51 -2.05 5.68
C ILE A 12 27.54 -0.67 6.36
N HIS A 13 28.34 -0.52 7.42
CA HIS A 13 28.46 0.76 8.13
C HIS A 13 29.05 1.86 7.25
N ALA A 14 29.96 1.52 6.32
CA ALA A 14 30.52 2.43 5.33
C ALA A 14 29.56 2.71 4.16
N GLN A 15 28.39 2.07 4.12
CA GLN A 15 27.39 2.13 3.03
C GLN A 15 27.95 1.67 1.67
N ASP A 16 29.03 0.92 1.65
CA ASP A 16 29.54 0.26 0.45
C ASP A 16 28.91 -1.14 0.32
N PHE A 17 27.69 -1.16 -0.17
CA PHE A 17 26.88 -2.38 -0.26
C PHE A 17 27.45 -3.40 -1.26
N LYS A 18 28.24 -2.96 -2.25
CA LYS A 18 28.89 -3.87 -3.21
C LYS A 18 30.02 -4.65 -2.53
N GLN A 19 30.88 -3.96 -1.81
CA GLN A 19 31.94 -4.62 -1.04
C GLN A 19 31.34 -5.49 0.08
N ALA A 20 30.35 -4.97 0.81
CA ALA A 20 29.65 -5.74 1.82
C ALA A 20 29.09 -7.06 1.28
N TYR A 21 28.42 -7.01 0.11
CA TYR A 21 27.90 -8.19 -0.58
C TYR A 21 28.99 -9.20 -0.85
N SER A 22 30.12 -8.76 -1.45
CA SER A 22 31.24 -9.65 -1.78
C SER A 22 31.76 -10.38 -0.55
N PHE A 23 31.91 -9.71 0.58
CA PHE A 23 32.36 -10.32 1.82
C PHE A 23 31.38 -11.35 2.39
N PHE A 24 30.07 -11.07 2.32
CA PHE A 24 29.06 -12.05 2.76
C PHE A 24 28.96 -13.23 1.79
N ASP A 25 29.04 -12.98 0.49
CA ASP A 25 29.05 -14.01 -0.55
C ASP A 25 30.26 -14.97 -0.36
N ASP A 26 31.46 -14.41 -0.19
CA ASP A 26 32.68 -15.17 0.10
C ASP A 26 32.54 -15.99 1.38
N PHE A 27 31.93 -15.42 2.44
CA PHE A 27 31.71 -16.14 3.70
C PHE A 27 30.78 -17.34 3.52
N ILE A 28 29.69 -17.19 2.76
CA ILE A 28 28.72 -18.27 2.50
C ILE A 28 29.32 -19.34 1.59
N LEU A 29 30.20 -18.94 0.66
CA LEU A 29 30.80 -19.86 -0.34
C LEU A 29 32.10 -20.48 0.09
N LEU A 30 32.56 -20.26 1.33
CA LEU A 30 33.83 -20.82 1.85
C LEU A 30 33.93 -22.35 1.67
N ASP A 31 32.81 -23.09 1.84
CA ASP A 31 32.75 -24.53 1.66
C ASP A 31 33.11 -24.98 0.24
N ASN A 32 32.98 -24.11 -0.76
CA ASN A 32 33.30 -24.44 -2.15
C ASN A 32 34.81 -24.40 -2.43
N LEU A 33 35.59 -23.85 -1.49
CA LEU A 33 37.06 -23.83 -1.64
C LEU A 33 37.67 -25.17 -1.23
N PRO A 34 38.57 -25.76 -2.04
CA PRO A 34 39.15 -27.08 -1.77
C PRO A 34 39.73 -27.28 -0.35
N LEU A 35 40.26 -26.20 0.23
CA LEU A 35 40.83 -26.20 1.59
C LEU A 35 39.77 -26.43 2.68
N PHE A 36 38.49 -26.10 2.41
CA PHE A 36 37.41 -26.07 3.41
C PHE A 36 36.30 -27.10 3.16
N THR A 37 36.30 -27.84 2.04
CA THR A 37 35.25 -28.79 1.68
C THR A 37 34.98 -29.89 2.72
N GLY A 38 35.97 -30.24 3.55
CA GLY A 38 35.82 -31.23 4.62
C GLY A 38 35.17 -30.72 5.90
N TYR A 39 34.95 -29.41 6.04
CA TYR A 39 34.43 -28.79 7.28
C TYR A 39 32.94 -28.59 7.30
N HIS A 40 32.27 -28.65 6.17
CA HIS A 40 30.82 -28.46 6.02
C HIS A 40 30.26 -27.21 6.73
N TYR A 41 30.99 -26.09 6.68
CA TYR A 41 30.66 -24.83 7.36
C TYR A 41 29.24 -24.35 7.02
N LYS A 42 28.80 -24.51 5.77
CA LYS A 42 27.50 -24.12 5.31
C LYS A 42 26.33 -24.68 6.11
N ASN A 43 26.54 -25.91 6.67
CA ASN A 43 25.51 -26.55 7.48
C ASN A 43 25.77 -26.45 9.00
N SER A 44 26.98 -26.10 9.42
CA SER A 44 27.38 -26.10 10.83
C SER A 44 27.61 -24.71 11.42
N ASP A 45 27.89 -23.70 10.62
CA ASP A 45 28.13 -22.33 11.10
C ASP A 45 26.83 -21.58 11.27
N PRO A 46 26.44 -21.18 12.51
CA PRO A 46 25.20 -20.48 12.78
C PRO A 46 25.13 -19.07 12.15
N LEU A 47 26.26 -18.52 11.70
CA LEU A 47 26.31 -17.22 11.03
C LEU A 47 25.95 -17.28 9.53
N ILE A 48 25.88 -18.46 8.93
CA ILE A 48 25.55 -18.58 7.49
C ILE A 48 24.15 -18.00 7.17
N PRO A 49 23.07 -18.34 7.88
CA PRO A 49 21.76 -17.73 7.64
C PRO A 49 21.79 -16.20 7.78
N HIS A 50 22.51 -15.71 8.79
CA HIS A 50 22.62 -14.28 9.04
C HIS A 50 23.44 -13.57 7.94
N ALA A 51 24.54 -14.19 7.47
CA ALA A 51 25.31 -13.68 6.33
C ALA A 51 24.46 -13.65 5.04
N ALA A 52 23.64 -14.67 4.82
CA ALA A 52 22.73 -14.74 3.68
C ALA A 52 21.67 -13.63 3.73
N TYR A 53 21.10 -13.35 4.89
CA TYR A 53 20.22 -12.21 5.09
C TYR A 53 20.90 -10.87 4.72
N TRP A 54 22.13 -10.65 5.22
CA TRP A 54 22.87 -9.42 4.90
C TRP A 54 23.26 -9.33 3.42
N ALA A 55 23.56 -10.46 2.78
CA ALA A 55 23.77 -10.49 1.33
C ALA A 55 22.51 -10.08 0.58
N MET A 56 21.34 -10.59 0.96
CA MET A 56 20.05 -10.16 0.38
C MET A 56 19.80 -8.66 0.59
N TYR A 57 20.05 -8.14 1.79
CA TYR A 57 19.95 -6.72 2.09
C TYR A 57 20.86 -5.88 1.19
N CYS A 58 22.11 -6.29 0.99
CA CYS A 58 23.04 -5.61 0.09
C CYS A 58 22.53 -5.63 -1.36
N GLY A 59 22.06 -6.78 -1.84
CA GLY A 59 21.44 -6.92 -3.15
C GLY A 59 20.25 -5.96 -3.33
N TYR A 60 19.39 -5.84 -2.31
CA TYR A 60 18.30 -4.88 -2.30
C TYR A 60 18.80 -3.42 -2.38
N LYS A 61 19.83 -3.05 -1.62
CA LYS A 61 20.43 -1.70 -1.68
C LYS A 61 21.08 -1.38 -3.03
N ILE A 62 21.63 -2.39 -3.68
CA ILE A 62 22.24 -2.27 -5.03
C ILE A 62 21.17 -2.30 -6.13
N GLN A 63 19.94 -2.70 -5.82
CA GLN A 63 18.83 -2.90 -6.77
C GLN A 63 19.14 -4.00 -7.80
N ASP A 64 19.72 -5.11 -7.35
CA ASP A 64 20.03 -6.28 -8.18
C ASP A 64 19.26 -7.51 -7.72
N ALA A 65 18.24 -7.88 -8.50
CA ALA A 65 17.38 -9.02 -8.21
C ALA A 65 18.12 -10.36 -8.12
N THR A 66 19.15 -10.54 -8.93
CA THR A 66 19.96 -11.78 -8.93
C THR A 66 20.71 -11.93 -7.62
N LEU A 67 21.33 -10.83 -7.17
CA LEU A 67 22.04 -10.80 -5.90
C LEU A 67 21.11 -10.99 -4.70
N ILE A 68 19.90 -10.41 -4.74
CA ILE A 68 18.89 -10.62 -3.70
C ILE A 68 18.55 -12.10 -3.57
N LEU A 69 18.28 -12.79 -4.67
CA LEU A 69 17.75 -14.15 -4.64
C LEU A 69 18.83 -15.24 -4.45
N LYS A 70 20.11 -14.92 -4.67
CA LYS A 70 21.20 -15.92 -4.72
C LYS A 70 21.31 -16.78 -3.46
N HIS A 71 21.12 -16.20 -2.29
CA HIS A 71 21.27 -16.86 -1.00
C HIS A 71 19.97 -16.98 -0.20
N LYS A 72 18.83 -16.78 -0.85
CA LYS A 72 17.50 -16.77 -0.22
C LYS A 72 17.26 -18.01 0.66
N GLU A 73 17.53 -19.22 0.13
CA GLU A 73 17.29 -20.48 0.86
C GLU A 73 18.05 -20.56 2.20
N TRP A 74 19.20 -19.91 2.29
CA TRP A 74 19.98 -19.82 3.52
C TRP A 74 19.45 -18.73 4.44
N ALA A 75 19.07 -17.58 3.91
CA ALA A 75 18.48 -16.50 4.67
C ALA A 75 17.15 -16.91 5.32
N GLU A 76 16.36 -17.77 4.66
CA GLU A 76 15.11 -18.32 5.22
C GLU A 76 15.30 -19.18 6.47
N LYS A 77 16.54 -19.62 6.79
CA LYS A 77 16.87 -20.34 8.02
C LYS A 77 17.07 -19.41 9.22
N ASP A 78 17.21 -18.10 9.00
CA ASP A 78 17.22 -17.10 10.07
C ASP A 78 15.80 -16.69 10.44
N SER A 79 15.22 -17.37 11.43
CA SER A 79 13.85 -17.13 11.86
C SER A 79 13.59 -15.70 12.37
N SER A 80 14.63 -14.97 12.80
CA SER A 80 14.51 -13.62 13.33
C SER A 80 14.30 -12.55 12.25
N MET A 81 14.68 -12.85 11.00
CA MET A 81 14.69 -11.91 9.88
C MET A 81 13.73 -12.29 8.74
N LEU A 82 12.89 -13.31 8.93
CA LEU A 82 12.04 -13.86 7.87
C LEU A 82 11.10 -12.84 7.22
N ASN A 83 10.55 -11.89 7.98
CA ASN A 83 9.71 -10.81 7.45
C ASN A 83 10.47 -9.92 6.45
N PHE A 84 11.74 -9.62 6.72
CA PHE A 84 12.60 -8.87 5.79
C PHE A 84 13.05 -9.72 4.60
N VAL A 85 13.35 -11.02 4.83
CA VAL A 85 13.67 -11.97 3.75
C VAL A 85 12.52 -12.01 2.74
N LYS A 86 11.27 -12.13 3.21
CA LYS A 86 10.07 -12.10 2.37
C LYS A 86 9.87 -10.74 1.68
N GLN A 87 10.20 -9.65 2.35
CA GLN A 87 10.20 -8.31 1.73
C GLN A 87 11.19 -8.24 0.57
N TYR A 88 12.46 -8.65 0.79
CA TYR A 88 13.49 -8.58 -0.25
C TYR A 88 13.19 -9.55 -1.41
N GLU A 89 12.60 -10.70 -1.14
CA GLU A 89 12.11 -11.60 -2.18
C GLU A 89 11.07 -10.90 -3.08
N ALA A 90 10.09 -10.23 -2.49
CA ALA A 90 9.09 -9.47 -3.25
C ALA A 90 9.75 -8.34 -4.05
N GLU A 91 10.68 -7.57 -3.44
CA GLU A 91 11.41 -6.52 -4.15
C GLU A 91 12.22 -7.07 -5.35
N ALA A 92 12.82 -8.26 -5.22
CA ALA A 92 13.52 -8.88 -6.33
C ALA A 92 12.59 -9.19 -7.50
N TYR A 93 11.39 -9.73 -7.24
CA TYR A 93 10.42 -9.97 -8.30
C TYR A 93 9.86 -8.68 -8.91
N LEU A 94 9.74 -7.61 -8.10
CA LEU A 94 9.38 -6.28 -8.61
C LEU A 94 10.45 -5.75 -9.57
N LEU A 95 11.74 -5.88 -9.22
CA LEU A 95 12.87 -5.50 -10.09
C LEU A 95 12.96 -6.31 -11.37
N GLN A 96 12.51 -7.58 -11.35
CA GLN A 96 12.42 -8.45 -12.52
C GLN A 96 11.17 -8.17 -13.37
N GLU A 97 10.30 -7.25 -12.96
CA GLU A 97 8.99 -7.00 -13.56
C GLU A 97 8.08 -8.24 -13.61
N ASP A 98 8.39 -9.26 -12.79
CA ASP A 98 7.59 -10.47 -12.64
C ASP A 98 6.41 -10.23 -11.69
N THR A 99 5.37 -9.58 -12.23
CA THR A 99 4.17 -9.22 -11.46
C THR A 99 3.50 -10.41 -10.80
N ILE A 100 3.54 -11.60 -11.42
CA ILE A 100 2.88 -12.80 -10.88
C ILE A 100 3.60 -13.24 -9.60
N LYS A 101 4.93 -13.39 -9.65
CA LYS A 101 5.73 -13.76 -8.48
C LYS A 101 5.71 -12.67 -7.42
N TYR A 102 5.75 -11.40 -7.82
CA TYR A 102 5.66 -10.27 -6.91
C TYR A 102 4.38 -10.33 -6.06
N VAL A 103 3.21 -10.45 -6.71
CA VAL A 103 1.93 -10.51 -5.99
C VAL A 103 1.81 -11.76 -5.14
N HIS A 104 2.36 -12.90 -5.61
CA HIS A 104 2.42 -14.13 -4.81
C HIS A 104 3.26 -13.93 -3.55
N ALA A 105 4.45 -13.35 -3.68
CA ALA A 105 5.33 -13.06 -2.55
C ALA A 105 4.70 -12.06 -1.55
N LEU A 106 3.98 -11.05 -2.05
CA LEU A 106 3.22 -10.13 -1.18
C LEU A 106 2.12 -10.85 -0.39
N LYS A 107 1.36 -11.76 -1.03
CA LYS A 107 0.31 -12.55 -0.36
C LYS A 107 0.89 -13.49 0.69
N ASP A 108 1.97 -14.18 0.35
CA ASP A 108 2.66 -15.08 1.27
C ASP A 108 3.22 -14.31 2.47
N GLY A 109 3.92 -13.21 2.22
CA GLY A 109 4.45 -12.34 3.27
C GLY A 109 3.35 -11.75 4.16
N PHE A 110 2.23 -11.29 3.59
CA PHE A 110 1.09 -10.78 4.36
C PHE A 110 0.44 -11.88 5.22
N SER A 111 0.29 -13.08 4.68
CA SER A 111 -0.29 -14.21 5.41
C SER A 111 0.53 -14.59 6.65
N GLN A 112 1.87 -14.54 6.54
CA GLN A 112 2.78 -14.92 7.62
C GLN A 112 3.06 -13.76 8.59
N TYR A 113 3.11 -12.53 8.07
CA TYR A 113 3.49 -11.31 8.81
C TYR A 113 2.49 -10.16 8.59
N PRO A 114 1.22 -10.32 8.98
CA PRO A 114 0.16 -9.36 8.66
C PRO A 114 0.38 -7.97 9.29
N ASN A 115 1.11 -7.89 10.41
CA ASN A 115 1.45 -6.64 11.08
C ASN A 115 2.74 -5.98 10.55
N PHE A 116 3.45 -6.64 9.64
CA PHE A 116 4.61 -6.03 9.02
C PHE A 116 4.18 -5.05 7.92
N GLY A 117 4.48 -3.78 8.10
CA GLY A 117 3.93 -2.66 7.33
C GLY A 117 4.25 -2.62 5.83
N TYR A 118 4.96 -3.62 5.31
CA TYR A 118 5.37 -3.68 3.91
C TYR A 118 4.30 -4.27 2.98
N PHE A 119 3.70 -5.41 3.33
CA PHE A 119 2.92 -6.24 2.39
C PHE A 119 1.52 -5.69 2.12
N PHE A 120 0.78 -5.35 3.18
CA PHE A 120 -0.61 -4.93 3.05
C PHE A 120 -0.79 -3.71 2.15
N PRO A 121 -0.06 -2.59 2.33
CA PRO A 121 -0.24 -1.41 1.49
C PRO A 121 0.02 -1.69 0.02
N ARG A 122 1.03 -2.51 -0.30
CA ARG A 122 1.38 -2.88 -1.68
C ARG A 122 0.36 -3.79 -2.34
N LEU A 123 -0.26 -4.69 -1.58
CA LEU A 123 -1.37 -5.50 -2.08
C LEU A 123 -2.59 -4.63 -2.41
N ILE A 124 -2.94 -3.69 -1.53
CA ILE A 124 -4.05 -2.77 -1.77
C ILE A 124 -3.76 -1.89 -2.99
N GLU A 125 -2.58 -1.30 -3.07
CA GLU A 125 -2.15 -0.49 -4.21
C GLU A 125 -2.21 -1.27 -5.53
N TYR A 126 -1.73 -2.52 -5.54
CA TYR A 126 -1.79 -3.38 -6.70
C TYR A 126 -3.23 -3.65 -7.16
N TYR A 127 -4.11 -4.04 -6.23
CA TYR A 127 -5.51 -4.33 -6.57
C TYR A 127 -6.27 -3.07 -6.99
N ASP A 128 -5.99 -1.93 -6.39
CA ASP A 128 -6.57 -0.65 -6.77
C ASP A 128 -6.16 -0.26 -8.20
N LYS A 129 -4.87 -0.40 -8.52
CA LYS A 129 -4.32 -0.13 -9.85
C LYS A 129 -4.96 -0.96 -10.96
N ILE A 130 -5.28 -2.23 -10.70
CA ILE A 130 -5.93 -3.12 -11.69
C ILE A 130 -7.46 -3.14 -11.57
N GLY A 131 -8.05 -2.33 -10.69
CA GLY A 131 -9.50 -2.27 -10.47
C GLY A 131 -10.11 -3.52 -9.82
N ALA A 132 -9.30 -4.39 -9.19
CA ALA A 132 -9.75 -5.63 -8.56
C ALA A 132 -10.27 -5.38 -7.13
N ASN A 133 -11.33 -4.57 -7.03
CA ASN A 133 -11.87 -4.11 -5.75
C ASN A 133 -12.39 -5.23 -4.84
N ASP A 134 -12.90 -6.33 -5.40
CA ASP A 134 -13.29 -7.51 -4.60
C ASP A 134 -12.08 -8.16 -3.92
N SER A 135 -10.94 -8.26 -4.64
CA SER A 135 -9.69 -8.77 -4.06
C SER A 135 -9.14 -7.83 -2.98
N ALA A 136 -9.18 -6.52 -3.20
CA ALA A 136 -8.82 -5.53 -2.20
C ALA A 136 -9.69 -5.66 -0.93
N LEU A 137 -11.00 -5.87 -1.10
CA LEU A 137 -11.93 -6.08 0.01
C LEU A 137 -11.59 -7.36 0.81
N ILE A 138 -11.30 -8.48 0.13
CA ILE A 138 -10.91 -9.75 0.78
C ILE A 138 -9.64 -9.57 1.61
N VAL A 139 -8.64 -8.87 1.06
CA VAL A 139 -7.38 -8.60 1.78
C VAL A 139 -7.61 -7.70 2.99
N ALA A 140 -8.43 -6.64 2.83
CA ALA A 140 -8.77 -5.75 3.93
C ALA A 140 -9.58 -6.46 5.03
N ASP A 141 -10.52 -7.35 4.67
CA ASP A 141 -11.27 -8.16 5.63
C ASP A 141 -10.36 -9.16 6.37
N SER A 142 -9.37 -9.72 5.69
CA SER A 142 -8.38 -10.61 6.31
C SER A 142 -7.48 -9.85 7.28
N ALA A 143 -7.05 -8.64 6.92
CA ALA A 143 -6.28 -7.75 7.79
C ALA A 143 -7.06 -7.38 9.06
N LEU A 144 -8.34 -7.07 8.93
CA LEU A 144 -9.21 -6.71 10.06
C LEU A 144 -9.51 -7.87 11.02
N LYS A 145 -9.33 -9.12 10.59
CA LYS A 145 -9.38 -10.28 11.53
C LYS A 145 -8.15 -10.32 12.44
N VAL A 146 -7.02 -9.77 11.99
CA VAL A 146 -5.78 -9.68 12.77
C VAL A 146 -5.81 -8.49 13.71
N ASP A 147 -6.18 -7.31 13.18
CA ASP A 147 -6.32 -6.08 13.96
C ASP A 147 -7.55 -5.28 13.48
N SER A 148 -8.65 -5.46 14.18
CA SER A 148 -9.93 -4.81 13.85
C SER A 148 -9.93 -3.29 14.10
N THR A 149 -8.95 -2.78 14.85
CA THR A 149 -8.85 -1.36 15.22
C THR A 149 -7.93 -0.58 14.27
N ASN A 150 -7.16 -1.27 13.45
CA ASN A 150 -6.18 -0.65 12.57
C ASN A 150 -6.84 0.31 11.57
N VAL A 151 -6.48 1.56 11.66
CA VAL A 151 -7.04 2.66 10.84
C VAL A 151 -6.78 2.42 9.35
N LEU A 152 -5.59 1.95 8.98
CA LEU A 152 -5.23 1.69 7.58
C LEU A 152 -6.08 0.55 6.99
N PHE A 153 -6.29 -0.53 7.74
CA PHE A 153 -7.10 -1.67 7.30
C PHE A 153 -8.58 -1.28 7.13
N ARG A 154 -9.12 -0.52 8.09
CA ARG A 154 -10.49 0.02 8.03
C ARG A 154 -10.67 0.96 6.85
N PHE A 155 -9.71 1.85 6.62
CA PHE A 155 -9.77 2.78 5.50
C PHE A 155 -9.68 2.05 4.15
N ALA A 156 -8.75 1.11 3.98
CA ALA A 156 -8.65 0.28 2.77
C ALA A 156 -9.96 -0.46 2.48
N LYS A 157 -10.60 -1.05 3.51
CA LYS A 157 -11.93 -1.66 3.38
C LYS A 157 -12.97 -0.66 2.89
N SER A 158 -13.00 0.55 3.46
CA SER A 158 -13.95 1.59 3.06
C SER A 158 -13.78 2.00 1.60
N THR A 159 -12.53 2.11 1.14
CA THR A 159 -12.21 2.46 -0.26
C THR A 159 -12.63 1.34 -1.22
N ALA A 160 -12.34 0.08 -0.90
CA ALA A 160 -12.80 -1.05 -1.71
C ALA A 160 -14.35 -1.11 -1.79
N LEU A 161 -15.04 -0.89 -0.68
CA LEU A 161 -16.50 -0.81 -0.64
C LEU A 161 -17.06 0.35 -1.47
N LEU A 162 -16.43 1.52 -1.41
CA LEU A 162 -16.77 2.68 -2.22
C LEU A 162 -16.69 2.35 -3.71
N ASN A 163 -15.58 1.75 -4.13
CA ASN A 163 -15.32 1.38 -5.53
C ASN A 163 -16.26 0.26 -6.03
N LEU A 164 -16.77 -0.59 -5.12
CA LEU A 164 -17.79 -1.60 -5.40
C LEU A 164 -19.24 -1.07 -5.37
N GLY A 165 -19.45 0.24 -5.20
CA GLY A 165 -20.79 0.83 -5.10
C GLY A 165 -21.51 0.52 -3.77
N LYS A 166 -20.83 -0.08 -2.79
CA LYS A 166 -21.38 -0.38 -1.46
C LYS A 166 -21.31 0.86 -0.54
N TYR A 167 -21.86 1.98 -1.03
CA TYR A 167 -21.70 3.32 -0.48
C TYR A 167 -22.03 3.43 1.01
N ASN A 168 -23.17 2.86 1.45
CA ASN A 168 -23.59 2.99 2.84
C ASN A 168 -22.62 2.29 3.81
N GLN A 169 -22.01 1.18 3.39
CA GLN A 169 -21.02 0.47 4.21
C GLN A 169 -19.70 1.27 4.29
N SER A 170 -19.26 1.84 3.17
CA SER A 170 -18.09 2.74 3.13
C SER A 170 -18.30 3.95 4.04
N ILE A 171 -19.45 4.64 3.94
CA ILE A 171 -19.81 5.79 4.76
C ILE A 171 -19.78 5.44 6.25
N ALA A 172 -20.33 4.28 6.64
CA ALA A 172 -20.36 3.87 8.04
C ALA A 172 -18.96 3.72 8.64
N ILE A 173 -18.03 3.10 7.90
CA ILE A 173 -16.64 2.96 8.33
C ILE A 173 -15.95 4.32 8.41
N CYS A 174 -16.08 5.14 7.37
CA CYS A 174 -15.43 6.45 7.33
C CYS A 174 -15.96 7.41 8.41
N LYS A 175 -17.27 7.36 8.74
CA LYS A 175 -17.82 8.14 9.86
C LYS A 175 -17.20 7.77 11.22
N GLN A 176 -16.88 6.51 11.42
CA GLN A 176 -16.15 6.10 12.63
C GLN A 176 -14.71 6.63 12.61
N LEU A 177 -14.03 6.54 11.46
CA LEU A 177 -12.67 7.02 11.32
C LEU A 177 -12.54 8.53 11.58
N ILE A 178 -13.44 9.36 11.03
CA ILE A 178 -13.40 10.81 11.28
C ILE A 178 -13.80 11.19 12.71
N LYS A 179 -14.59 10.37 13.40
CA LYS A 179 -14.90 10.55 14.82
C LYS A 179 -13.68 10.32 15.71
N GLU A 180 -12.83 9.36 15.32
CA GLU A 180 -11.60 9.02 16.04
C GLU A 180 -10.44 9.97 15.67
N ARG A 181 -10.44 10.46 14.42
CA ARG A 181 -9.41 11.32 13.85
C ARG A 181 -10.05 12.38 12.95
N GLU A 182 -10.30 13.54 13.53
CA GLU A 182 -10.97 14.66 12.83
C GLU A 182 -10.14 15.25 11.68
N ASP A 183 -8.84 14.98 11.65
CA ASP A 183 -7.91 15.39 10.60
C ASP A 183 -7.76 14.37 9.44
N PHE A 184 -8.51 13.25 9.48
CA PHE A 184 -8.36 12.21 8.47
C PHE A 184 -9.07 12.59 7.15
N ALA A 185 -8.41 13.41 6.35
CA ALA A 185 -8.94 13.99 5.12
C ALA A 185 -9.52 12.94 4.14
N ASP A 186 -8.82 11.84 3.87
CA ASP A 186 -9.29 10.85 2.90
C ASP A 186 -10.59 10.14 3.32
N ALA A 187 -10.90 10.05 4.62
CA ALA A 187 -12.18 9.53 5.08
C ALA A 187 -13.33 10.49 4.77
N TYR A 188 -13.12 11.82 4.92
CA TYR A 188 -14.10 12.82 4.45
C TYR A 188 -14.31 12.71 2.95
N TYR A 189 -13.24 12.57 2.18
CA TYR A 189 -13.33 12.39 0.74
C TYR A 189 -14.19 11.19 0.37
N ASN A 190 -13.94 10.03 0.95
CA ASN A 190 -14.71 8.81 0.68
C ASN A 190 -16.20 8.96 1.03
N ILE A 191 -16.55 9.63 2.14
CA ILE A 191 -17.96 9.91 2.48
C ILE A 191 -18.58 10.82 1.43
N GLY A 192 -17.91 11.91 1.09
CA GLY A 192 -18.40 12.87 0.11
C GLY A 192 -18.60 12.24 -1.26
N VAL A 193 -17.61 11.47 -1.75
CA VAL A 193 -17.69 10.74 -3.03
C VAL A 193 -18.80 9.68 -2.99
N ALA A 194 -18.99 8.98 -1.87
CA ALA A 194 -20.05 7.99 -1.74
C ALA A 194 -21.44 8.62 -1.92
N TYR A 195 -21.70 9.74 -1.28
CA TYR A 195 -22.97 10.48 -1.48
C TYR A 195 -23.07 11.07 -2.89
N PHE A 196 -21.99 11.63 -3.40
CA PHE A 196 -21.91 12.17 -4.76
C PHE A 196 -22.24 11.10 -5.81
N ASN A 197 -21.64 9.90 -5.70
CA ASN A 197 -21.89 8.81 -6.63
C ASN A 197 -23.35 8.30 -6.55
N GLN A 198 -23.95 8.26 -5.37
CA GLN A 198 -25.37 7.94 -5.20
C GLN A 198 -26.27 8.96 -5.96
N ALA A 199 -25.94 10.25 -5.93
CA ALA A 199 -26.63 11.28 -6.73
C ALA A 199 -26.48 11.00 -8.23
N ILE A 200 -25.26 10.76 -8.71
CA ILE A 200 -24.96 10.48 -10.12
C ILE A 200 -25.69 9.22 -10.62
N GLU A 201 -25.73 8.14 -9.83
CA GLU A 201 -26.43 6.90 -10.19
C GLU A 201 -27.94 7.11 -10.33
N LEU A 202 -28.53 7.91 -9.44
CA LEU A 202 -29.94 8.27 -9.54
C LEU A 202 -30.19 9.13 -10.78
N ASP A 203 -29.29 10.06 -11.11
CA ASP A 203 -29.41 10.94 -12.26
C ASP A 203 -29.31 10.17 -13.58
N LYS A 204 -28.39 9.25 -13.71
CA LYS A 204 -28.26 8.37 -14.90
C LYS A 204 -29.54 7.57 -15.20
N ASN A 205 -30.27 7.19 -14.17
CA ASN A 205 -31.51 6.41 -14.27
C ASN A 205 -32.76 7.31 -14.27
N TRP A 206 -32.60 8.59 -14.54
CA TRP A 206 -33.66 9.58 -14.40
C TRP A 206 -34.71 9.46 -15.51
N GLN A 207 -35.90 9.03 -15.13
CA GLN A 207 -37.13 9.31 -15.86
C GLN A 207 -37.81 10.49 -15.16
N ARG A 208 -37.97 11.63 -15.83
CA ARG A 208 -38.49 12.95 -15.39
C ARG A 208 -39.55 12.88 -14.26
N SER A 209 -39.14 12.60 -13.04
CA SER A 209 -39.98 12.57 -11.83
C SER A 209 -39.45 13.59 -10.83
N SER A 210 -40.29 14.48 -10.33
CA SER A 210 -39.96 15.47 -9.30
C SER A 210 -39.40 14.82 -8.02
N VAL A 211 -39.93 13.66 -7.64
CA VAL A 211 -39.48 12.90 -6.47
C VAL A 211 -38.02 12.45 -6.57
N LYS A 212 -37.62 12.01 -7.77
CA LYS A 212 -36.22 11.63 -8.00
C LYS A 212 -35.29 12.84 -7.98
N ARG A 213 -35.72 14.02 -8.50
CA ARG A 213 -34.91 15.23 -8.43
C ARG A 213 -34.61 15.65 -6.99
N ASN A 214 -35.62 15.63 -6.12
CA ASN A 214 -35.43 15.94 -4.71
C ASN A 214 -34.44 14.97 -4.02
N SER A 215 -34.47 13.68 -4.38
CA SER A 215 -33.52 12.71 -3.87
C SER A 215 -32.08 12.97 -4.34
N ILE A 216 -31.90 13.36 -5.60
CA ILE A 216 -30.58 13.73 -6.16
C ILE A 216 -30.02 14.95 -5.41
N VAL A 217 -30.83 16.01 -5.25
CA VAL A 217 -30.47 17.21 -4.49
C VAL A 217 -30.08 16.84 -3.06
N ALA A 218 -30.88 16.02 -2.37
CA ALA A 218 -30.60 15.60 -1.01
C ALA A 218 -29.28 14.82 -0.87
N TYR A 219 -28.85 14.06 -1.89
CA TYR A 219 -27.54 13.42 -1.88
C TYR A 219 -26.41 14.42 -2.10
N TYR A 220 -26.57 15.43 -2.98
CA TYR A 220 -25.58 16.50 -3.12
C TYR A 220 -25.45 17.33 -1.84
N GLU A 221 -26.56 17.64 -1.17
CA GLU A 221 -26.56 18.32 0.13
C GLU A 221 -25.77 17.53 1.19
N LYS A 222 -25.91 16.18 1.19
CA LYS A 222 -25.14 15.32 2.08
C LYS A 222 -23.66 15.23 1.70
N ALA A 223 -23.32 15.28 0.41
CA ALA A 223 -21.95 15.22 -0.07
C ALA A 223 -21.16 16.49 0.25
N LEU A 224 -21.80 17.65 0.14
CA LEU A 224 -21.19 18.97 0.19
C LEU A 224 -20.28 19.17 1.40
N PRO A 225 -20.74 19.01 2.68
CA PRO A 225 -19.92 19.33 3.84
C PRO A 225 -18.66 18.44 3.93
N TYR A 226 -18.71 17.24 3.40
CA TYR A 226 -17.57 16.32 3.42
C TYR A 226 -16.52 16.67 2.37
N ILE A 227 -16.94 17.05 1.16
CA ILE A 227 -15.98 17.48 0.12
C ILE A 227 -15.40 18.86 0.45
N GLU A 228 -16.17 19.77 1.05
CA GLU A 228 -15.65 21.05 1.54
C GLU A 228 -14.64 20.84 2.66
N LYS A 229 -14.92 19.93 3.63
CA LYS A 229 -13.96 19.60 4.68
C LYS A 229 -12.69 18.96 4.14
N TYR A 230 -12.82 18.09 3.12
CA TYR A 230 -11.65 17.57 2.42
C TYR A 230 -10.82 18.67 1.76
N LYS A 231 -11.46 19.63 1.06
CA LYS A 231 -10.78 20.79 0.46
C LYS A 231 -10.08 21.66 1.51
N GLU A 232 -10.70 21.86 2.68
CA GLU A 232 -10.10 22.58 3.81
C GLU A 232 -8.82 21.91 4.30
N LEU A 233 -8.86 20.57 4.49
CA LEU A 233 -7.74 19.79 4.98
C LEU A 233 -6.63 19.57 3.93
N MET A 234 -7.01 19.51 2.65
CA MET A 234 -6.13 19.16 1.52
C MET A 234 -6.32 20.15 0.34
N PRO A 235 -6.03 21.44 0.52
CA PRO A 235 -6.31 22.47 -0.50
C PRO A 235 -5.54 22.24 -1.80
N ASP A 236 -4.35 21.68 -1.76
CA ASP A 236 -3.51 21.42 -2.93
C ASP A 236 -3.98 20.22 -3.76
N SER A 237 -4.83 19.38 -3.20
CA SER A 237 -5.39 18.19 -3.89
C SER A 237 -6.53 18.54 -4.84
N LYS A 238 -6.39 19.61 -5.64
CA LYS A 238 -7.41 20.15 -6.55
C LYS A 238 -8.05 19.10 -7.45
N LYS A 239 -7.27 18.14 -7.94
CA LYS A 239 -7.78 17.05 -8.80
C LYS A 239 -8.87 16.21 -8.15
N LYS A 240 -8.88 16.10 -6.81
CA LYS A 240 -9.88 15.30 -6.08
C LYS A 240 -11.16 16.10 -5.79
N TRP A 241 -11.07 17.36 -5.36
CA TRP A 241 -12.23 18.09 -4.87
C TRP A 241 -12.88 19.03 -5.91
N LEU A 242 -12.14 19.47 -6.95
CA LEU A 242 -12.61 20.49 -7.88
C LEU A 242 -13.85 20.05 -8.68
N ALA A 243 -13.79 18.89 -9.33
CA ALA A 243 -14.89 18.38 -10.14
C ALA A 243 -16.14 18.02 -9.31
N PRO A 244 -16.02 17.34 -8.15
CA PRO A 244 -17.17 17.13 -7.28
C PRO A 244 -17.83 18.44 -6.82
N LEU A 245 -17.07 19.42 -6.31
CA LEU A 245 -17.64 20.70 -5.85
C LEU A 245 -18.28 21.50 -6.98
N TYR A 246 -17.68 21.53 -8.17
CA TYR A 246 -18.28 22.15 -9.34
C TYR A 246 -19.67 21.57 -9.62
N THR A 247 -19.80 20.27 -9.64
CA THR A 247 -21.08 19.59 -9.91
C THR A 247 -22.09 19.80 -8.77
N ILE A 248 -21.65 19.73 -7.52
CA ILE A 248 -22.51 19.92 -6.34
C ILE A 248 -23.06 21.36 -6.32
N TYR A 249 -22.21 22.38 -6.42
CA TYR A 249 -22.65 23.76 -6.38
C TYR A 249 -23.60 24.11 -7.54
N LEU A 250 -23.34 23.56 -8.73
CA LEU A 250 -24.25 23.74 -9.88
C LEU A 250 -25.64 23.14 -9.58
N ASN A 251 -25.71 21.94 -9.05
CA ASN A 251 -26.98 21.25 -8.80
C ASN A 251 -27.74 21.81 -7.59
N LEU A 252 -27.04 22.43 -6.65
CA LEU A 252 -27.64 23.10 -5.48
C LEU A 252 -27.95 24.58 -5.73
N ASN A 253 -27.72 25.12 -6.94
CA ASN A 253 -27.88 26.53 -7.30
C ASN A 253 -27.08 27.49 -6.38
N MET A 254 -25.89 27.11 -5.97
CA MET A 254 -24.99 27.90 -5.12
C MET A 254 -24.12 28.81 -6.00
N GLY A 255 -24.69 29.86 -6.54
CA GLY A 255 -24.07 30.68 -7.60
C GLY A 255 -22.74 31.31 -7.22
N LYS A 256 -22.60 31.84 -5.99
CA LYS A 256 -21.35 32.48 -5.52
C LYS A 256 -20.20 31.46 -5.41
N GLU A 257 -20.46 30.33 -4.79
CA GLU A 257 -19.51 29.26 -4.60
C GLU A 257 -19.14 28.60 -5.94
N PHE A 258 -20.13 28.43 -6.81
CA PHE A 258 -19.95 27.95 -8.18
C PHE A 258 -19.02 28.88 -8.98
N ASP A 259 -19.23 30.19 -8.95
CA ASP A 259 -18.38 31.15 -9.67
C ASP A 259 -16.91 31.09 -9.23
N ILE A 260 -16.67 30.89 -7.92
CA ILE A 260 -15.30 30.72 -7.39
C ILE A 260 -14.65 29.46 -7.94
N ILE A 261 -15.38 28.34 -7.90
CA ILE A 261 -14.85 27.04 -8.38
C ILE A 261 -14.67 27.06 -9.90
N ASP A 262 -15.55 27.69 -10.63
CA ASP A 262 -15.44 27.82 -12.09
C ASP A 262 -14.20 28.64 -12.50
N ARG A 263 -13.91 29.74 -11.81
CA ARG A 263 -12.65 30.49 -12.02
C ARG A 263 -11.43 29.65 -11.77
N ILE A 264 -11.38 28.89 -10.65
CA ILE A 264 -10.24 27.98 -10.34
C ILE A 264 -10.09 26.92 -11.43
N ARG A 265 -11.19 26.39 -11.95
CA ARG A 265 -11.22 25.39 -13.02
C ARG A 265 -10.66 25.94 -14.32
N ASN A 266 -10.97 27.19 -14.64
CA ASN A 266 -10.56 27.86 -15.87
C ASN A 266 -9.21 28.59 -15.76
N GLY A 267 -8.50 28.44 -14.63
CA GLY A 267 -7.19 29.05 -14.41
C GLY A 267 -7.21 30.57 -14.28
N LYS A 268 -8.34 31.14 -13.83
CA LYS A 268 -8.57 32.57 -13.65
C LYS A 268 -8.60 32.97 -12.18
#